data_56feef7b63062c89d1e71e4a62323677
#
_entry.id   56feef7b63062c89d1e71e4a62323677
#
_cell.length_a   1.000
_cell.length_b   1.000
_cell.length_c   1.000
_cell.angle_alpha   90.00
_cell.angle_beta   90.00
_cell.angle_gamma   90.00
#
_symmetry.space_group_name_H-M   'P 1'
#
loop_
_entity.id
_entity.type
_entity.pdbx_description
1 polymer ?
#
loop_
_entity_poly.entity_id
_entity_poly.type
_entity_poly.pdbx_seq_one_letter_code
_entity_poly.pdbx_strand_id
1 'polypeptide(L)'
;MPKDTPVVSIIGKQNVGKTTLIGIIIPILMRKRYRVGTIKYNIPHFEIDYKGKDTYKHFQAGADVVSISSPKKLAIIKRVGRKSPSIKDIIRRNYLDVDIVLVEGYKKYCYPYIEINNNHHQTKPTLKKYKHHIKVTSVTKARSPVPAFNKSDLNSIVKFIESQVK
;
A
#
# COMPACT_ATOMS: atom_id res chain seq x y z
N MET A 1 1.02 25.84 4.24
CA MET A 1 0.16 24.78 3.66
C MET A 1 0.57 23.46 4.29
N PRO A 2 -0.34 22.55 4.66
CA PRO A 2 0.07 21.25 5.14
C PRO A 2 0.89 20.55 4.05
N LYS A 3 2.06 20.05 4.41
CA LYS A 3 2.97 19.32 3.50
C LYS A 3 2.21 18.11 2.95
N ASP A 4 2.14 17.96 1.63
CA ASP A 4 1.52 16.79 1.02
C ASP A 4 2.24 15.53 1.50
N THR A 5 1.53 14.60 2.12
CA THR A 5 2.11 13.34 2.61
C THR A 5 2.75 12.58 1.45
N PRO A 6 4.05 12.26 1.51
CA PRO A 6 4.74 11.51 0.47
C PRO A 6 4.08 10.16 0.17
N VAL A 7 4.08 9.77 -1.09
CA VAL A 7 3.46 8.53 -1.57
C VAL A 7 4.47 7.74 -2.38
N VAL A 8 4.61 6.46 -2.08
CA VAL A 8 5.39 5.51 -2.90
C VAL A 8 4.50 4.35 -3.33
N SER A 9 4.41 4.12 -4.63
CA SER A 9 3.67 3.00 -5.20
C SER A 9 4.52 1.73 -5.24
N ILE A 10 3.93 0.60 -4.90
CA ILE A 10 4.55 -0.72 -5.02
C ILE A 10 3.80 -1.49 -6.10
N ILE A 11 4.48 -1.73 -7.22
CA ILE A 11 3.91 -2.31 -8.42
C ILE A 11 4.60 -3.61 -8.81
N GLY A 12 3.94 -4.40 -9.61
CA GLY A 12 4.41 -5.70 -10.07
C GLY A 12 3.22 -6.58 -10.43
N LYS A 13 3.49 -7.74 -11.07
CA LYS A 13 2.47 -8.74 -11.36
C LYS A 13 1.83 -9.30 -10.08
N GLN A 14 0.76 -10.05 -10.23
CA GLN A 14 0.19 -10.81 -9.11
C GLN A 14 1.23 -11.80 -8.56
N ASN A 15 1.22 -12.03 -7.26
CA ASN A 15 2.07 -12.99 -6.55
C ASN A 15 3.60 -12.77 -6.64
N VAL A 16 4.07 -11.59 -7.06
CA VAL A 16 5.52 -11.27 -7.07
C VAL A 16 6.06 -10.84 -5.71
N GLY A 17 5.24 -10.77 -4.65
CA GLY A 17 5.69 -10.42 -3.30
C GLY A 17 5.45 -8.96 -2.88
N LYS A 18 4.52 -8.23 -3.52
CA LYS A 18 4.19 -6.84 -3.11
C LYS A 18 3.79 -6.74 -1.64
N THR A 19 2.82 -7.53 -1.23
CA THR A 19 2.34 -7.55 0.16
C THR A 19 3.42 -8.02 1.12
N THR A 20 4.24 -9.01 0.72
CA THR A 20 5.39 -9.48 1.50
C THR A 20 6.40 -8.36 1.71
N LEU A 21 6.75 -7.63 0.64
CA LEU A 21 7.68 -6.50 0.73
C LEU A 21 7.16 -5.43 1.69
N ILE A 22 5.89 -5.04 1.56
CA ILE A 22 5.25 -4.06 2.45
C ILE A 22 5.37 -4.52 3.91
N GLY A 23 5.05 -5.78 4.19
CA GLY A 23 5.14 -6.36 5.53
C GLY A 23 6.56 -6.35 6.11
N ILE A 24 7.60 -6.46 5.28
CA ILE A 24 9.01 -6.37 5.69
C ILE A 24 9.44 -4.91 5.91
N ILE A 25 9.01 -4.00 5.04
CA ILE A 25 9.44 -2.59 5.06
C ILE A 25 8.82 -1.81 6.21
N ILE A 26 7.54 -2.04 6.53
CA ILE A 26 6.85 -1.33 7.61
C ILE A 26 7.63 -1.40 8.93
N PRO A 27 8.02 -2.58 9.47
CA PRO A 27 8.77 -2.64 10.71
C PRO A 27 10.15 -1.92 10.64
N ILE A 28 10.78 -1.90 9.47
CA ILE A 28 12.06 -1.20 9.29
C ILE A 28 11.85 0.32 9.40
N LEU A 29 10.83 0.86 8.72
CA LEU A 29 10.49 2.28 8.78
C LEU A 29 10.02 2.69 10.19
N MET A 30 9.24 1.85 10.86
CA MET A 30 8.80 2.10 12.25
C MET A 30 9.98 2.18 13.23
N ARG A 31 10.99 1.31 13.10
CA ARG A 31 12.24 1.43 13.91
C ARG A 31 12.99 2.73 13.65
N LYS A 32 12.83 3.31 12.48
CA LYS A 32 13.36 4.63 12.13
C LYS A 32 12.42 5.79 12.51
N ARG A 33 11.37 5.50 13.28
CA ARG A 33 10.36 6.44 13.80
C ARG A 33 9.45 7.07 12.75
N TYR A 34 9.33 6.48 11.57
CA TYR A 34 8.32 6.89 10.59
C TYR A 34 6.95 6.28 10.92
N ARG A 35 5.92 7.10 10.84
CA ARG A 35 4.51 6.66 10.86
C ARG A 35 4.11 6.31 9.44
N VAL A 36 3.78 5.05 9.21
CA VAL A 36 3.54 4.51 7.86
C VAL A 36 2.06 4.24 7.66
N GLY A 37 1.50 4.83 6.61
CA GLY A 37 0.18 4.49 6.10
C GLY A 37 0.27 3.52 4.92
N THR A 38 -0.76 2.70 4.72
CA THR A 38 -0.84 1.80 3.56
C THR A 38 -2.20 1.93 2.87
N ILE A 39 -2.20 1.86 1.54
CA ILE A 39 -3.41 1.81 0.72
C ILE A 39 -3.28 0.64 -0.24
N LYS A 40 -4.24 -0.28 -0.21
CA LYS A 40 -4.43 -1.26 -1.29
C LYS A 40 -5.51 -0.70 -2.22
N TYR A 41 -5.09 -0.37 -3.45
CA TYR A 41 -5.93 0.38 -4.38
C TYR A 41 -6.40 -0.47 -5.57
N ASN A 42 -7.55 -0.09 -6.14
CA ASN A 42 -8.11 -0.70 -7.35
C ASN A 42 -8.47 -2.19 -7.18
N ILE A 43 -9.15 -2.49 -6.08
CA ILE A 43 -9.70 -3.82 -5.81
C ILE A 43 -11.14 -3.83 -6.32
N PRO A 44 -11.53 -4.79 -7.17
CA PRO A 44 -12.89 -4.85 -7.73
C PRO A 44 -13.96 -5.01 -6.65
N HIS A 45 -13.68 -5.85 -5.67
CA HIS A 45 -14.59 -6.14 -4.55
C HIS A 45 -13.79 -6.52 -3.32
N PHE A 46 -14.23 -6.09 -2.13
CA PHE A 46 -13.66 -6.51 -0.85
C PHE A 46 -14.71 -6.38 0.25
N GLU A 47 -14.57 -7.20 1.28
CA GLU A 47 -15.31 -7.10 2.52
C GLU A 47 -14.32 -6.95 3.68
N ILE A 48 -14.65 -6.10 4.66
CA ILE A 48 -13.85 -5.88 5.87
C ILE A 48 -14.65 -6.32 7.10
N ASP A 49 -15.98 -6.21 7.03
CA ASP A 49 -16.87 -6.58 8.14
C ASP A 49 -17.49 -7.97 7.91
N TYR A 50 -18.02 -8.58 8.94
CA TYR A 50 -18.52 -9.95 8.91
C TYR A 50 -20.03 -9.99 9.09
N LYS A 51 -20.71 -10.83 8.29
CA LYS A 51 -22.13 -11.14 8.45
C LYS A 51 -22.44 -11.51 9.90
N GLY A 52 -23.48 -10.90 10.46
CA GLY A 52 -23.93 -11.15 11.84
C GLY A 52 -23.43 -10.12 12.87
N LYS A 53 -22.42 -9.31 12.56
CA LYS A 53 -21.99 -8.19 13.42
C LYS A 53 -22.95 -7.00 13.30
N ASP A 54 -23.03 -6.20 14.36
CA ASP A 54 -23.96 -5.07 14.37
C ASP A 54 -23.56 -4.00 13.36
N THR A 55 -22.28 -3.71 13.24
CA THR A 55 -21.75 -2.82 12.20
C THR A 55 -22.11 -3.27 10.79
N TYR A 56 -22.05 -4.58 10.51
CA TYR A 56 -22.50 -5.14 9.24
C TYR A 56 -24.00 -4.92 9.02
N LYS A 57 -24.83 -5.17 10.05
CA LYS A 57 -26.29 -4.95 9.96
C LYS A 57 -26.60 -3.47 9.70
N HIS A 58 -25.94 -2.53 10.39
CA HIS A 58 -26.11 -1.11 10.17
C HIS A 58 -25.76 -0.69 8.72
N PHE A 59 -24.64 -1.20 8.21
CA PHE A 59 -24.22 -0.91 6.84
C PHE A 59 -25.21 -1.48 5.81
N GLN A 60 -25.68 -2.73 6.00
CA GLN A 60 -26.69 -3.34 5.11
C GLN A 60 -28.05 -2.64 5.20
N ALA A 61 -28.43 -2.11 6.35
CA ALA A 61 -29.65 -1.30 6.52
C ALA A 61 -29.60 0.05 5.83
N GLY A 62 -28.45 0.46 5.25
CA GLY A 62 -28.35 1.67 4.45
C GLY A 62 -27.52 2.79 5.05
N ALA A 63 -26.85 2.61 6.18
CA ALA A 63 -25.99 3.63 6.75
C ALA A 63 -24.86 4.02 5.78
N ASP A 64 -24.65 5.32 5.56
CA ASP A 64 -23.58 5.84 4.71
C ASP A 64 -22.22 5.72 5.34
N VAL A 65 -22.13 5.78 6.66
CA VAL A 65 -20.89 5.63 7.43
C VAL A 65 -21.16 4.79 8.67
N VAL A 66 -20.35 3.79 8.87
CA VAL A 66 -20.34 2.96 10.09
C VAL A 66 -18.97 3.02 10.71
N SER A 67 -18.89 3.21 12.01
CA SER A 67 -17.65 3.24 12.76
C SER A 67 -17.70 2.28 13.93
N ILE A 68 -16.58 1.63 14.20
CA ILE A 68 -16.37 0.86 15.43
C ILE A 68 -15.06 1.32 16.07
N SER A 69 -15.11 1.61 17.36
CA SER A 69 -13.99 2.17 18.12
C SER A 69 -13.69 1.35 19.36
N SER A 70 -12.39 1.24 19.66
CA SER A 70 -11.85 0.72 20.91
C SER A 70 -10.66 1.60 21.33
N PRO A 71 -10.12 1.47 22.57
CA PRO A 71 -8.95 2.26 23.00
C PRO A 71 -7.72 2.12 22.10
N LYS A 72 -7.61 1.04 21.33
CA LYS A 72 -6.43 0.74 20.50
C LYS A 72 -6.72 0.77 18.99
N LYS A 73 -7.99 0.87 18.56
CA LYS A 73 -8.33 0.69 17.15
C LYS A 73 -9.64 1.41 16.81
N LEU A 74 -9.61 2.16 15.72
CA LEU A 74 -10.76 2.72 15.04
C LEU A 74 -10.88 2.12 13.65
N ALA A 75 -12.07 1.64 13.28
CA ALA A 75 -12.39 1.29 11.90
C ALA A 75 -13.58 2.14 11.43
N ILE A 76 -13.52 2.61 10.19
CA ILE A 76 -14.57 3.39 9.54
C ILE A 76 -14.84 2.75 8.19
N ILE A 77 -16.09 2.37 7.96
CA ILE A 77 -16.59 1.85 6.69
C ILE A 77 -17.51 2.91 6.10
N LYS A 78 -17.17 3.37 4.92
CA LYS A 78 -17.94 4.42 4.25
C LYS A 78 -18.47 3.95 2.91
N ARG A 79 -19.75 4.18 2.67
CA ARG A 79 -20.35 3.99 1.36
C ARG A 79 -19.78 5.04 0.41
N VAL A 80 -19.30 4.59 -0.73
CA VAL A 80 -18.80 5.47 -1.79
C VAL A 80 -19.66 5.29 -3.04
N GLY A 81 -19.70 6.31 -3.88
CA GLY A 81 -20.46 6.27 -5.11
C GLY A 81 -19.86 5.31 -6.17
N ARG A 82 -20.31 5.46 -7.41
CA ARG A 82 -19.90 4.58 -8.53
C ARG A 82 -18.40 4.62 -8.89
N LYS A 83 -17.66 5.61 -8.40
CA LYS A 83 -16.21 5.74 -8.65
C LYS A 83 -15.45 5.69 -7.33
N SER A 84 -14.39 4.89 -7.29
CA SER A 84 -13.46 4.89 -6.16
C SER A 84 -12.88 6.30 -5.95
N PRO A 85 -12.76 6.77 -4.69
CA PRO A 85 -12.08 8.02 -4.38
C PRO A 85 -10.65 8.01 -4.95
N SER A 86 -10.14 9.17 -5.33
CA SER A 86 -8.74 9.27 -5.74
C SER A 86 -7.81 8.98 -4.56
N ILE A 87 -6.59 8.49 -4.83
CA ILE A 87 -5.58 8.30 -3.77
C ILE A 87 -5.34 9.61 -3.01
N LYS A 88 -5.29 10.74 -3.71
CA LYS A 88 -5.12 12.06 -3.10
C LYS A 88 -6.24 12.38 -2.11
N ASP A 89 -7.50 12.09 -2.47
CA ASP A 89 -8.65 12.31 -1.57
C ASP A 89 -8.62 11.38 -0.37
N ILE A 90 -8.24 10.11 -0.56
CA ILE A 90 -8.09 9.15 0.54
C ILE A 90 -7.02 9.65 1.52
N ILE A 91 -5.86 10.06 1.03
CA ILE A 91 -4.74 10.54 1.85
C ILE A 91 -5.13 11.79 2.63
N ARG A 92 -5.67 12.79 1.93
CA ARG A 92 -6.05 14.06 2.55
C ARG A 92 -7.09 13.91 3.67
N ARG A 93 -7.94 12.90 3.61
CA ARG A 93 -9.02 12.69 4.60
C ARG A 93 -8.62 11.78 5.76
N ASN A 94 -7.67 10.86 5.55
CA ASN A 94 -7.46 9.75 6.48
C ASN A 94 -6.00 9.51 6.87
N TYR A 95 -5.03 10.24 6.28
CA TYR A 95 -3.60 9.99 6.47
C TYR A 95 -2.82 11.25 6.91
N LEU A 96 -3.47 12.13 7.68
CA LEU A 96 -2.85 13.38 8.14
C LEU A 96 -1.72 13.13 9.15
N ASP A 97 -1.81 12.02 9.90
CA ASP A 97 -0.89 11.69 10.97
C ASP A 97 0.19 10.68 10.58
N VAL A 98 0.45 10.50 9.29
CA VAL A 98 1.52 9.60 8.80
C VAL A 98 2.58 10.37 8.02
N ASP A 99 3.82 9.86 8.07
CA ASP A 99 4.96 10.51 7.43
C ASP A 99 5.14 10.04 6.00
N ILE A 100 4.60 8.86 5.64
CA ILE A 100 4.64 8.29 4.30
C ILE A 100 3.50 7.30 4.06
N VAL A 101 3.00 7.25 2.83
CA VAL A 101 1.99 6.29 2.38
C VAL A 101 2.57 5.34 1.34
N LEU A 102 2.47 4.04 1.60
CA LEU A 102 2.80 2.98 0.65
C LEU A 102 1.51 2.50 -0.04
N VAL A 103 1.46 2.60 -1.37
CA VAL A 103 0.28 2.21 -2.15
C VAL A 103 0.54 0.93 -2.92
N GLU A 104 -0.20 -0.14 -2.61
CA GLU A 104 -0.13 -1.40 -3.35
C GLU A 104 -1.01 -1.36 -4.59
N GLY A 105 -0.44 -1.68 -5.76
CA GLY A 105 -1.20 -1.95 -6.99
C GLY A 105 -1.57 -0.73 -7.83
N TYR A 106 -1.14 0.48 -7.47
CA TYR A 106 -1.45 1.68 -8.23
C TYR A 106 -0.45 1.93 -9.36
N LYS A 107 -0.89 1.77 -10.59
CA LYS A 107 -0.05 1.88 -11.81
C LYS A 107 -0.16 3.22 -12.53
N LYS A 108 -0.88 4.21 -11.99
CA LYS A 108 -0.92 5.55 -12.61
C LYS A 108 0.34 6.31 -12.24
N TYR A 109 1.00 6.89 -13.23
CA TYR A 109 2.37 7.44 -13.28
C TYR A 109 2.63 8.73 -12.46
N CYS A 110 1.91 8.98 -11.40
CA CYS A 110 2.00 10.25 -10.66
C CYS A 110 2.76 10.17 -9.33
N TYR A 111 3.28 8.99 -8.97
CA TYR A 111 4.04 8.80 -7.72
C TYR A 111 5.34 8.05 -7.98
N PRO A 112 6.40 8.30 -7.18
CA PRO A 112 7.57 7.42 -7.12
C PRO A 112 7.15 5.98 -6.91
N TYR A 113 7.85 5.02 -7.52
CA TYR A 113 7.44 3.62 -7.40
C TYR A 113 8.58 2.63 -7.25
N ILE A 114 8.26 1.51 -6.61
CA ILE A 114 9.08 0.32 -6.50
C ILE A 114 8.46 -0.75 -7.39
N GLU A 115 9.18 -1.18 -8.43
CA GLU A 115 8.73 -2.26 -9.32
C GLU A 115 9.35 -3.58 -8.87
N ILE A 116 8.49 -4.56 -8.54
CA ILE A 116 8.93 -5.91 -8.17
C ILE A 116 8.76 -6.84 -9.35
N ASN A 117 9.86 -7.47 -9.73
CA ASN A 117 9.90 -8.58 -10.68
C ASN A 117 10.22 -9.88 -9.94
N ASN A 118 10.01 -11.04 -10.59
CA ASN A 118 10.53 -12.31 -10.12
C ASN A 118 11.42 -12.95 -11.20
N ASN A 119 12.28 -13.88 -10.79
CA ASN A 119 13.25 -14.53 -11.69
C ASN A 119 12.60 -15.33 -12.84
N HIS A 120 11.30 -15.67 -12.72
CA HIS A 120 10.57 -16.46 -13.73
C HIS A 120 9.93 -15.60 -14.83
N HIS A 121 9.92 -14.28 -14.68
CA HIS A 121 9.32 -13.37 -15.64
C HIS A 121 10.17 -12.12 -15.82
N GLN A 122 11.12 -12.18 -16.75
CA GLN A 122 11.74 -10.97 -17.29
C GLN A 122 10.67 -10.22 -18.07
N THR A 123 10.06 -9.24 -17.50
CA THR A 123 9.09 -8.40 -18.18
C THR A 123 9.74 -7.10 -18.63
N LYS A 124 9.37 -6.67 -19.84
CA LYS A 124 9.66 -5.28 -20.27
C LYS A 124 9.18 -4.33 -19.17
N PRO A 125 9.89 -3.23 -18.92
CA PRO A 125 9.50 -2.27 -17.87
C PRO A 125 8.03 -1.90 -18.00
N THR A 126 7.26 -2.11 -16.95
CA THR A 126 5.82 -1.85 -16.99
C THR A 126 5.55 -0.35 -17.16
N LEU A 127 6.51 0.49 -16.83
CA LEU A 127 6.37 1.95 -16.81
C LEU A 127 7.62 2.64 -17.38
N LYS A 128 7.58 3.09 -18.62
CA LYS A 128 8.70 3.77 -19.30
C LYS A 128 8.86 5.26 -18.96
N LYS A 129 7.90 5.91 -18.29
CA LYS A 129 7.78 7.38 -18.27
C LYS A 129 8.14 8.08 -16.96
N TYR A 130 8.36 7.37 -15.85
CA TYR A 130 8.61 8.05 -14.57
C TYR A 130 10.06 7.92 -14.14
N LYS A 131 10.73 9.07 -13.90
CA LYS A 131 12.18 9.11 -13.58
C LYS A 131 12.53 8.61 -12.18
N HIS A 132 11.58 8.66 -11.23
CA HIS A 132 11.82 8.29 -9.84
C HIS A 132 11.29 6.89 -9.54
N HIS A 133 12.11 5.87 -9.81
CA HIS A 133 11.75 4.49 -9.49
C HIS A 133 12.98 3.64 -9.19
N ILE A 134 12.76 2.57 -8.44
CA ILE A 134 13.72 1.48 -8.29
C ILE A 134 13.08 0.16 -8.71
N LYS A 135 13.91 -0.76 -9.21
CA LYS A 135 13.51 -2.12 -9.54
C LYS A 135 14.18 -3.08 -8.58
N VAL A 136 13.43 -4.05 -8.14
CA VAL A 136 13.92 -5.12 -7.28
C VAL A 136 13.43 -6.47 -7.76
N THR A 137 14.20 -7.52 -7.51
CA THR A 137 13.83 -8.88 -7.89
C THR A 137 13.52 -9.68 -6.64
N SER A 138 12.32 -10.26 -6.58
CA SER A 138 12.00 -11.27 -5.58
C SER A 138 12.49 -12.64 -6.03
N VAL A 139 12.96 -13.42 -5.06
CA VAL A 139 13.39 -14.81 -5.28
C VAL A 139 12.41 -15.72 -4.59
N THR A 140 11.82 -16.65 -5.32
CA THR A 140 11.00 -17.72 -4.75
C THR A 140 11.88 -18.97 -4.64
N LYS A 141 12.09 -19.46 -3.41
CA LYS A 141 12.88 -20.68 -3.17
C LYS A 141 12.00 -21.91 -3.44
N ALA A 142 12.61 -22.99 -3.95
CA ALA A 142 11.91 -24.23 -4.31
C ALA A 142 11.08 -24.84 -3.15
N ARG A 143 11.45 -24.58 -1.89
CA ARG A 143 10.77 -25.09 -0.69
C ARG A 143 9.93 -24.04 0.05
N SER A 144 9.77 -22.84 -0.49
CA SER A 144 8.99 -21.77 0.14
C SER A 144 8.22 -20.99 -0.92
N PRO A 145 6.89 -21.01 -0.92
CA PRO A 145 6.08 -20.25 -1.85
C PRO A 145 6.11 -18.74 -1.57
N VAL A 146 6.72 -18.31 -0.44
CA VAL A 146 6.78 -16.90 -0.05
C VAL A 146 7.96 -16.23 -0.75
N PRO A 147 7.71 -15.17 -1.54
CA PRO A 147 8.77 -14.37 -2.15
C PRO A 147 9.71 -13.77 -1.10
N ALA A 148 11.01 -13.87 -1.35
CA ALA A 148 12.05 -13.30 -0.49
C ALA A 148 12.78 -12.16 -1.21
N PHE A 149 13.37 -11.26 -0.44
CA PHE A 149 14.18 -10.14 -0.91
C PHE A 149 15.53 -10.19 -0.26
N ASN A 150 16.59 -9.84 -0.97
CA ASN A 150 17.92 -9.78 -0.38
C ASN A 150 18.08 -8.50 0.48
N LYS A 151 19.07 -8.52 1.37
CA LYS A 151 19.31 -7.43 2.32
C LYS A 151 19.74 -6.13 1.64
N SER A 152 20.49 -6.21 0.54
CA SER A 152 20.93 -5.02 -0.22
C SER A 152 19.75 -4.33 -0.90
N ASP A 153 18.81 -5.08 -1.47
CA ASP A 153 17.59 -4.54 -2.07
C ASP A 153 16.72 -3.87 -1.02
N LEU A 154 16.54 -4.50 0.15
CA LEU A 154 15.78 -3.91 1.26
C LEU A 154 16.40 -2.58 1.72
N ASN A 155 17.72 -2.50 1.85
CA ASN A 155 18.41 -1.26 2.20
C ASN A 155 18.20 -0.17 1.13
N SER A 156 18.30 -0.52 -0.15
CA SER A 156 18.08 0.40 -1.28
C SER A 156 16.63 0.90 -1.32
N ILE A 157 15.66 0.02 -1.06
CA ILE A 157 14.25 0.36 -0.97
C ILE A 157 14.00 1.37 0.17
N VAL A 158 14.54 1.10 1.36
CA VAL A 158 14.37 1.98 2.52
C VAL A 158 14.96 3.36 2.23
N LYS A 159 16.18 3.44 1.71
CA LYS A 159 16.81 4.71 1.32
C LYS A 159 15.97 5.47 0.27
N PHE A 160 15.44 4.76 -0.71
CA PHE A 160 14.56 5.36 -1.72
C PHE A 160 13.29 5.93 -1.11
N ILE A 161 12.64 5.21 -0.18
CA ILE A 161 11.46 5.68 0.53
C ILE A 161 11.80 6.92 1.37
N GLU A 162 12.89 6.88 2.15
CA GLU A 162 13.35 8.01 2.97
C GLU A 162 13.64 9.25 2.14
N SER A 163 14.16 9.11 0.93
CA SER A 163 14.42 10.24 0.04
C SER A 163 13.13 10.95 -0.43
N GLN A 164 11.97 10.34 -0.30
CA GLN A 164 10.69 10.96 -0.65
C GLN A 164 10.08 11.75 0.52
N VAL A 165 10.56 11.53 1.75
CA VAL A 165 10.03 12.20 2.98
C VAL A 165 10.70 13.53 3.25
N LYS A 166 11.83 13.82 2.63
CA LYS A 166 12.64 15.03 2.82
C LYS A 166 12.03 16.28 2.21
#